data_bd376a518b84b6311147f4265fc1d9ae
#
_entry.id   bd376a518b84b6311147f4265fc1d9ae
#
_cell.length_a   1.000
_cell.length_b   1.000
_cell.length_c   1.000
_cell.angle_alpha   90.00
_cell.angle_beta   90.00
_cell.angle_gamma   90.00
#
_symmetry.space_group_name_H-M   'P 1'
#
loop_
_entity.id
_entity.type
_entity.pdbx_description
1 polymer ?
#
loop_
_entity_poly.entity_id
_entity_poly.type
_entity_poly.pdbx_seq_one_letter_code
_entity_poly.pdbx_strand_id
1 'polypeptide(L)'
;DTLPAGHDESDVIWLWRDALESDGIEYLAGETVEARLLTRTSTATLAASAAPVSSLVIAQRQSRPYLPGNIRVNGSPYPSLVIAATDYTLTFAHRDRLLQADRLIDCTEGSIGPEPGVEYVATLINQVTAEEVWSVTSGDASIPLPYVTGGSDAAEHALTLQSIRDGITSLYTFRTLLPAGQYKAFPLTVTLSLTILDGGDWAGTTPE
;
A
#
# COMPACT_ATOMS: atom_id res chain seq x y z
N ASP A 1 -24.92 -24.09 -3.00
CA ASP A 1 -23.71 -23.42 -2.52
C ASP A 1 -23.76 -23.37 -1.00
N THR A 2 -22.76 -23.93 -0.36
CA THR A 2 -22.62 -23.87 1.10
C THR A 2 -21.98 -22.55 1.50
N LEU A 3 -22.57 -21.87 2.48
CA LEU A 3 -21.96 -20.65 3.05
C LEU A 3 -20.58 -20.97 3.62
N PRO A 4 -19.60 -20.05 3.48
CA PRO A 4 -18.29 -20.23 4.07
C PRO A 4 -18.41 -20.38 5.61
N ALA A 5 -17.55 -21.19 6.20
CA ALA A 5 -17.50 -21.34 7.65
C ALA A 5 -17.13 -19.99 8.32
N GLY A 6 -17.86 -19.63 9.38
CA GLY A 6 -17.60 -18.38 10.12
C GLY A 6 -18.79 -17.44 10.22
N HIS A 7 -19.97 -17.84 9.71
CA HIS A 7 -21.22 -17.11 9.91
C HIS A 7 -21.94 -17.61 11.16
N ASP A 8 -22.52 -16.69 11.93
CA ASP A 8 -23.35 -16.99 13.09
C ASP A 8 -24.82 -16.61 12.87
N GLU A 9 -25.68 -16.92 13.84
CA GLU A 9 -27.12 -16.66 13.77
C GLU A 9 -27.49 -15.16 13.71
N SER A 10 -26.52 -14.26 13.95
CA SER A 10 -26.72 -12.81 13.90
C SER A 10 -26.32 -12.20 12.55
N ASP A 11 -25.71 -13.00 11.68
CA ASP A 11 -25.27 -12.52 10.35
C ASP A 11 -26.46 -12.26 9.44
N VAL A 12 -26.48 -11.09 8.84
CA VAL A 12 -27.51 -10.70 7.86
C VAL A 12 -27.04 -11.04 6.46
N ILE A 13 -27.78 -11.96 5.82
CA ILE A 13 -27.53 -12.35 4.43
C ILE A 13 -28.49 -11.58 3.52
N TRP A 14 -27.93 -10.83 2.58
CA TRP A 14 -28.70 -10.15 1.56
C TRP A 14 -28.67 -10.97 0.26
N LEU A 15 -29.85 -11.44 -0.18
CA LEU A 15 -30.00 -12.15 -1.46
C LEU A 15 -30.58 -11.19 -2.48
N TRP A 16 -29.84 -10.97 -3.56
CA TRP A 16 -30.26 -10.13 -4.67
C TRP A 16 -30.67 -11.03 -5.82
N ARG A 17 -31.89 -10.85 -6.32
CA ARG A 17 -32.41 -11.64 -7.42
C ARG A 17 -32.18 -10.96 -8.78
N ASP A 18 -32.10 -9.65 -8.79
CA ASP A 18 -31.94 -8.82 -9.98
C ASP A 18 -30.72 -7.91 -9.83
N ALA A 19 -30.25 -7.36 -10.93
CA ALA A 19 -29.13 -6.43 -10.93
C ALA A 19 -29.42 -5.22 -10.02
N LEU A 20 -28.42 -4.79 -9.27
CA LEU A 20 -28.49 -3.54 -8.52
C LEU A 20 -28.44 -2.38 -9.52
N GLU A 21 -29.40 -1.50 -9.44
CA GLU A 21 -29.42 -0.25 -10.20
C GLU A 21 -28.88 0.89 -9.32
N SER A 22 -28.10 1.77 -9.94
CA SER A 22 -27.67 3.04 -9.32
C SER A 22 -28.84 4.03 -9.40
N ASP A 23 -29.00 4.82 -8.37
CA ASP A 23 -29.94 5.99 -8.40
C ASP A 23 -29.41 7.14 -9.26
N GLY A 24 -28.18 7.03 -9.79
CA GLY A 24 -27.53 8.04 -10.62
C GLY A 24 -27.11 9.30 -9.86
N ILE A 25 -27.17 9.28 -8.52
CA ILE A 25 -26.79 10.41 -7.68
C ILE A 25 -25.35 10.21 -7.20
N GLU A 26 -24.51 11.21 -7.34
CA GLU A 26 -23.19 11.25 -6.73
C GLU A 26 -23.29 11.87 -5.32
N TYR A 27 -23.00 11.07 -4.32
CA TYR A 27 -22.99 11.48 -2.92
C TYR A 27 -21.59 11.87 -2.46
N LEU A 28 -21.50 12.95 -1.67
CA LEU A 28 -20.25 13.43 -1.10
C LEU A 28 -19.96 12.78 0.28
N ALA A 29 -18.71 12.82 0.70
CA ALA A 29 -18.32 12.34 2.03
C ALA A 29 -19.04 13.14 3.12
N GLY A 30 -19.59 12.43 4.08
CA GLY A 30 -20.31 13.01 5.21
C GLY A 30 -21.79 13.27 4.92
N GLU A 31 -22.26 13.12 3.69
CA GLU A 31 -23.70 13.15 3.41
C GLU A 31 -24.39 11.96 4.06
N THR A 32 -25.59 12.20 4.58
CA THR A 32 -26.43 11.16 5.15
C THR A 32 -27.54 10.80 4.18
N VAL A 33 -27.56 9.55 3.75
CA VAL A 33 -28.63 8.99 2.92
C VAL A 33 -29.61 8.26 3.82
N GLU A 34 -30.88 8.58 3.68
CA GLU A 34 -31.95 7.87 4.36
C GLU A 34 -32.65 6.90 3.40
N ALA A 35 -32.71 5.64 3.80
CA ALA A 35 -33.45 4.61 3.08
C ALA A 35 -34.67 4.18 3.86
N ARG A 36 -35.77 3.92 3.16
CA ARG A 36 -37.01 3.40 3.74
C ARG A 36 -37.46 2.19 2.95
N LEU A 37 -37.57 1.06 3.60
CA LEU A 37 -38.07 -0.17 2.98
C LEU A 37 -39.61 -0.16 3.05
N LEU A 38 -40.24 -0.06 1.88
CA LEU A 38 -41.70 -0.04 1.77
C LEU A 38 -42.21 -1.48 1.56
N THR A 39 -42.72 -2.09 2.61
CA THR A 39 -43.35 -3.40 2.50
C THR A 39 -44.56 -3.33 1.58
N ARG A 40 -44.61 -4.21 0.60
CA ARG A 40 -45.72 -4.34 -0.36
C ARG A 40 -46.40 -5.68 -0.19
N THR A 41 -47.71 -5.64 -0.03
CA THR A 41 -48.58 -6.81 -0.09
C THR A 41 -49.36 -6.82 -1.40
N SER A 42 -50.18 -7.85 -1.64
CA SER A 42 -51.05 -7.89 -2.81
C SER A 42 -52.12 -6.77 -2.85
N THR A 43 -52.40 -6.17 -1.69
CA THR A 43 -53.51 -5.21 -1.57
C THR A 43 -53.06 -3.81 -1.17
N ALA A 44 -51.85 -3.64 -0.63
CA ALA A 44 -51.39 -2.34 -0.16
C ALA A 44 -49.87 -2.23 -0.16
N THR A 45 -49.37 -1.01 -0.21
CA THR A 45 -47.95 -0.67 0.04
C THR A 45 -47.87 0.20 1.31
N LEU A 46 -46.91 -0.08 2.17
CA LEU A 46 -46.68 0.75 3.37
C LEU A 46 -46.37 2.19 2.95
N ALA A 47 -47.05 3.15 3.59
CA ALA A 47 -46.75 4.54 3.35
C ALA A 47 -45.34 4.91 3.78
N ALA A 48 -44.61 5.70 3.01
CA ALA A 48 -43.24 6.10 3.32
C ALA A 48 -43.10 6.76 4.70
N SER A 49 -44.14 7.54 5.13
CA SER A 49 -44.16 8.15 6.46
C SER A 49 -44.28 7.17 7.63
N ALA A 50 -44.76 5.94 7.39
CA ALA A 50 -44.92 4.90 8.38
C ALA A 50 -43.75 3.87 8.35
N ALA A 51 -42.91 3.92 7.31
CA ALA A 51 -41.76 3.03 7.20
C ALA A 51 -40.60 3.51 8.11
N PRO A 52 -39.92 2.57 8.82
CA PRO A 52 -38.73 2.92 9.58
C PRO A 52 -37.65 3.49 8.66
N VAL A 53 -36.90 4.46 9.19
CA VAL A 53 -35.76 5.07 8.50
C VAL A 53 -34.49 4.33 8.86
N SER A 54 -33.72 3.95 7.85
CA SER A 54 -32.35 3.52 8.00
C SER A 54 -31.43 4.60 7.43
N SER A 55 -30.50 5.10 8.24
CA SER A 55 -29.57 6.16 7.82
C SER A 55 -28.19 5.60 7.60
N LEU A 56 -27.53 6.02 6.51
CA LEU A 56 -26.15 5.69 6.16
C LEU A 56 -25.38 6.97 5.90
N VAL A 57 -24.28 7.16 6.61
CA VAL A 57 -23.33 8.23 6.30
C VAL A 57 -22.40 7.76 5.20
N ILE A 58 -22.32 8.53 4.11
CA ILE A 58 -21.49 8.22 2.95
C ILE A 58 -20.02 8.47 3.30
N ALA A 59 -19.21 7.43 3.20
CA ALA A 59 -17.77 7.48 3.45
C ALA A 59 -16.92 7.59 2.16
N GLN A 60 -17.56 7.93 1.04
CA GLN A 60 -16.93 8.03 -0.29
C GLN A 60 -16.12 6.80 -0.74
N ARG A 61 -16.50 5.62 -0.30
CA ARG A 61 -15.76 4.39 -0.65
C ARG A 61 -15.64 4.20 -2.17
N GLN A 62 -16.68 4.56 -2.92
CA GLN A 62 -16.71 4.42 -4.38
C GLN A 62 -15.86 5.46 -5.12
N SER A 63 -15.64 6.63 -4.52
CA SER A 63 -14.79 7.68 -5.11
C SER A 63 -13.31 7.53 -4.79
N ARG A 64 -12.94 6.64 -3.86
CA ARG A 64 -11.54 6.39 -3.51
C ARG A 64 -10.83 5.70 -4.67
N PRO A 65 -9.64 6.18 -5.06
CA PRO A 65 -8.85 5.49 -6.07
C PRO A 65 -8.47 4.08 -5.61
N TYR A 66 -8.35 3.16 -6.55
CA TYR A 66 -7.87 1.83 -6.23
C TYR A 66 -6.38 1.85 -5.90
N LEU A 67 -5.98 0.97 -4.98
CA LEU A 67 -4.57 0.68 -4.75
C LEU A 67 -3.95 0.13 -6.04
N PRO A 68 -2.70 0.48 -6.41
CA PRO A 68 -2.01 -0.12 -7.54
C PRO A 68 -1.94 -1.65 -7.42
N GLY A 69 -1.95 -2.32 -8.55
CA GLY A 69 -1.73 -3.76 -8.62
C GLY A 69 -0.29 -4.12 -8.99
N ASN A 70 0.03 -5.41 -9.01
CA ASN A 70 1.30 -5.96 -9.46
C ASN A 70 2.53 -5.23 -8.86
N ILE A 71 2.45 -4.93 -7.57
CA ILE A 71 3.48 -4.16 -6.86
C ILE A 71 4.74 -5.00 -6.70
N ARG A 72 5.88 -4.44 -7.09
CA ARG A 72 7.19 -5.09 -7.07
C ARG A 72 8.26 -4.16 -6.55
N VAL A 73 9.19 -4.70 -5.79
CA VAL A 73 10.43 -4.03 -5.39
C VAL A 73 11.60 -4.77 -6.05
N ASN A 74 12.37 -4.06 -6.88
CA ASN A 74 13.44 -4.64 -7.70
C ASN A 74 12.97 -5.88 -8.51
N GLY A 75 11.75 -5.81 -9.04
CA GLY A 75 11.15 -6.90 -9.80
C GLY A 75 10.58 -8.05 -8.97
N SER A 76 10.87 -8.13 -7.67
CA SER A 76 10.30 -9.14 -6.77
C SER A 76 8.85 -8.81 -6.43
N PRO A 77 7.89 -9.70 -6.72
CA PRO A 77 6.48 -9.44 -6.45
C PRO A 77 6.18 -9.56 -4.94
N TYR A 78 5.23 -8.76 -4.47
CA TYR A 78 4.67 -8.97 -3.13
C TYR A 78 3.86 -10.30 -3.11
N PRO A 79 3.94 -11.13 -2.05
CA PRO A 79 4.59 -10.92 -0.76
C PRO A 79 6.03 -11.47 -0.64
N SER A 80 6.76 -11.58 -1.72
CA SER A 80 8.14 -12.10 -1.67
C SER A 80 9.04 -11.24 -0.79
N LEU A 81 10.02 -11.90 -0.20
CA LEU A 81 11.04 -11.20 0.58
C LEU A 81 11.84 -10.26 -0.33
N VAL A 82 11.95 -9.01 0.08
CA VAL A 82 12.80 -8.04 -0.60
C VAL A 82 14.25 -8.32 -0.23
N ILE A 83 15.07 -8.55 -1.26
CA ILE A 83 16.51 -8.82 -1.07
C ILE A 83 17.22 -7.46 -0.90
N ALA A 84 18.15 -7.39 0.05
CA ALA A 84 19.00 -6.23 0.25
C ALA A 84 19.74 -5.85 -1.05
N ALA A 85 19.65 -4.59 -1.45
CA ALA A 85 20.24 -4.05 -2.65
C ALA A 85 20.86 -2.67 -2.40
N THR A 86 21.68 -2.19 -3.34
CA THR A 86 22.23 -0.84 -3.30
C THR A 86 21.21 0.21 -3.74
N ASP A 87 20.32 -0.17 -4.64
CA ASP A 87 19.28 0.67 -5.18
C ASP A 87 17.95 -0.08 -5.16
N TYR A 88 16.90 0.59 -4.78
CA TYR A 88 15.56 0.05 -4.81
C TYR A 88 14.71 0.79 -5.83
N THR A 89 13.95 0.04 -6.61
CA THR A 89 12.94 0.58 -7.50
C THR A 89 11.60 -0.07 -7.19
N LEU A 90 10.63 0.75 -6.87
CA LEU A 90 9.24 0.36 -6.71
C LEU A 90 8.56 0.44 -8.07
N THR A 91 7.98 -0.65 -8.54
CA THR A 91 7.17 -0.67 -9.76
C THR A 91 5.81 -1.26 -9.46
N PHE A 92 4.79 -0.81 -10.18
CA PHE A 92 3.42 -1.27 -10.00
C PHE A 92 2.60 -1.10 -11.27
N ALA A 93 1.41 -1.66 -11.28
CA ALA A 93 0.45 -1.51 -12.35
C ALA A 93 -0.63 -0.52 -11.95
N HIS A 94 -0.91 0.44 -12.81
CA HIS A 94 -2.02 1.37 -12.62
C HIS A 94 -3.35 0.64 -12.50
N ARG A 95 -4.28 1.24 -11.77
CA ARG A 95 -5.68 0.81 -11.66
C ARG A 95 -6.60 1.98 -11.95
N ASP A 96 -7.71 1.67 -12.59
CA ASP A 96 -8.75 2.64 -12.91
C ASP A 96 -10.10 2.04 -12.53
N ARG A 97 -10.77 2.61 -11.53
CA ARG A 97 -12.04 2.10 -11.02
C ARG A 97 -13.18 2.18 -12.04
N LEU A 98 -13.12 3.12 -12.98
CA LEU A 98 -14.15 3.26 -14.01
C LEU A 98 -14.00 2.20 -15.10
N LEU A 99 -12.75 1.91 -15.49
CA LEU A 99 -12.44 0.87 -16.47
C LEU A 99 -12.55 -0.56 -15.91
N GLN A 100 -12.63 -0.69 -14.59
CA GLN A 100 -12.69 -1.98 -13.88
C GLN A 100 -14.04 -2.23 -13.21
N ALA A 101 -15.05 -1.37 -13.41
CA ALA A 101 -16.30 -1.41 -12.66
C ALA A 101 -17.07 -2.72 -12.80
N ASP A 102 -16.90 -3.42 -13.91
CA ASP A 102 -17.70 -4.58 -14.31
C ASP A 102 -16.96 -5.92 -14.18
N ARG A 103 -15.70 -5.93 -13.74
CA ARG A 103 -14.92 -7.17 -13.66
C ARG A 103 -13.97 -7.21 -12.46
N LEU A 104 -13.67 -8.44 -12.04
CA LEU A 104 -12.59 -8.70 -11.09
C LEU A 104 -11.25 -8.72 -11.84
N ILE A 105 -10.27 -8.00 -11.27
CA ILE A 105 -8.92 -7.89 -11.80
C ILE A 105 -7.98 -8.65 -10.88
N ASP A 106 -7.15 -9.52 -11.46
CA ASP A 106 -6.09 -10.18 -10.71
C ASP A 106 -5.05 -9.15 -10.25
N CYS A 107 -4.51 -9.34 -9.05
CA CYS A 107 -3.50 -8.42 -8.50
C CYS A 107 -2.20 -8.39 -9.31
N THR A 108 -1.92 -9.43 -10.11
CA THR A 108 -0.75 -9.55 -10.99
C THR A 108 -0.98 -9.00 -12.40
N GLU A 109 -2.22 -8.62 -12.73
CA GLU A 109 -2.56 -8.09 -14.05
C GLU A 109 -1.82 -6.77 -14.31
N GLY A 110 -1.48 -6.53 -15.58
CA GLY A 110 -0.82 -5.31 -16.03
C GLY A 110 -1.62 -4.03 -15.77
N SER A 111 -1.09 -2.89 -16.20
CA SER A 111 -1.73 -1.59 -16.00
C SER A 111 -3.08 -1.49 -16.70
N ILE A 112 -4.06 -0.95 -15.97
CA ILE A 112 -5.37 -0.52 -16.44
C ILE A 112 -5.52 0.94 -16.04
N GLY A 113 -5.50 1.82 -16.99
CA GLY A 113 -5.42 3.25 -16.73
C GLY A 113 -4.01 3.81 -16.86
N PRO A 114 -3.64 4.91 -16.20
CA PRO A 114 -4.14 5.38 -14.90
C PRO A 114 -5.51 6.06 -14.95
N GLU A 115 -6.25 6.00 -13.84
CA GLU A 115 -7.46 6.82 -13.66
C GLU A 115 -7.06 8.31 -13.64
N PRO A 116 -7.78 9.18 -14.36
CA PRO A 116 -7.46 10.60 -14.43
C PRO A 116 -7.38 11.26 -13.04
N GLY A 117 -6.31 12.02 -12.82
CA GLY A 117 -6.08 12.74 -11.56
C GLY A 117 -5.55 11.88 -10.41
N VAL A 118 -5.27 10.60 -10.65
CA VAL A 118 -4.65 9.74 -9.62
C VAL A 118 -3.14 9.92 -9.61
N GLU A 119 -2.60 10.12 -8.42
CA GLU A 119 -1.18 10.09 -8.09
C GLU A 119 -0.90 9.01 -7.05
N TYR A 120 0.34 8.68 -6.87
CA TYR A 120 0.80 7.64 -5.94
C TYR A 120 1.75 8.24 -4.92
N VAL A 121 1.48 7.98 -3.65
CA VAL A 121 2.34 8.40 -2.54
C VAL A 121 3.08 7.20 -2.02
N ALA A 122 4.40 7.22 -2.16
CA ALA A 122 5.29 6.23 -1.57
C ALA A 122 6.04 6.85 -0.40
N THR A 123 6.10 6.15 0.74
CA THR A 123 6.83 6.61 1.92
C THR A 123 7.75 5.54 2.48
N LEU A 124 8.85 5.96 3.07
CA LEU A 124 9.72 5.11 3.87
C LEU A 124 9.66 5.53 5.34
N ILE A 125 9.38 4.58 6.20
CA ILE A 125 9.25 4.79 7.64
C ILE A 125 10.29 3.93 8.36
N ASN A 126 11.14 4.56 9.14
CA ASN A 126 12.09 3.85 9.99
C ASN A 126 11.35 3.03 11.05
N GLN A 127 11.61 1.73 11.14
CA GLN A 127 10.88 0.84 12.06
C GLN A 127 11.32 0.97 13.52
N VAL A 128 12.44 1.62 13.80
CA VAL A 128 12.93 1.84 15.18
C VAL A 128 12.39 3.15 15.73
N THR A 129 12.47 4.23 14.94
CA THR A 129 12.03 5.58 15.40
C THR A 129 10.59 5.88 15.08
N ALA A 130 9.97 5.10 14.18
CA ALA A 130 8.65 5.34 13.59
C ALA A 130 8.54 6.67 12.81
N GLU A 131 9.67 7.27 12.44
CA GLU A 131 9.71 8.51 11.66
C GLU A 131 9.65 8.24 10.17
N GLU A 132 8.93 9.09 9.44
CA GLU A 132 8.99 9.13 7.98
C GLU A 132 10.33 9.74 7.57
N VAL A 133 11.17 8.94 6.91
CA VAL A 133 12.51 9.37 6.47
C VAL A 133 12.50 9.83 5.02
N TRP A 134 11.49 9.49 4.26
CA TRP A 134 11.32 9.89 2.88
C TRP A 134 9.89 9.71 2.41
N SER A 135 9.45 10.60 1.54
CA SER A 135 8.16 10.55 0.88
C SER A 135 8.24 11.15 -0.51
N VAL A 136 7.49 10.60 -1.45
CA VAL A 136 7.33 11.16 -2.79
C VAL A 136 5.92 10.94 -3.29
N THR A 137 5.42 11.91 -4.05
CA THR A 137 4.19 11.79 -4.84
C THR A 137 4.56 11.77 -6.32
N SER A 138 4.06 10.80 -7.06
CA SER A 138 4.36 10.62 -8.49
C SER A 138 3.14 10.07 -9.24
N GLY A 139 2.97 10.49 -10.49
CA GLY A 139 2.02 9.86 -11.42
C GLY A 139 2.59 8.61 -12.14
N ASP A 140 3.89 8.35 -11.99
CA ASP A 140 4.58 7.27 -12.69
C ASP A 140 4.44 5.94 -11.97
N ALA A 141 4.34 4.85 -12.73
CA ALA A 141 4.30 3.47 -12.21
C ALA A 141 5.67 2.91 -11.83
N SER A 142 6.72 3.74 -11.84
CA SER A 142 8.08 3.37 -11.47
C SER A 142 8.69 4.50 -10.63
N ILE A 143 9.00 4.19 -9.39
CA ILE A 143 9.52 5.15 -8.42
C ILE A 143 10.88 4.64 -7.92
N PRO A 144 11.98 5.35 -8.21
CA PRO A 144 13.27 5.05 -7.58
C PRO A 144 13.18 5.41 -6.10
N LEU A 145 13.51 4.45 -5.25
CA LEU A 145 13.57 4.67 -3.81
C LEU A 145 14.97 5.14 -3.43
N PRO A 146 15.11 6.09 -2.50
CA PRO A 146 16.42 6.46 -2.04
C PRO A 146 17.06 5.25 -1.34
N TYR A 147 18.32 5.03 -1.60
CA TYR A 147 19.09 4.08 -0.82
C TYR A 147 19.22 4.63 0.60
N VAL A 148 18.47 4.04 1.51
CA VAL A 148 18.62 4.35 2.93
C VAL A 148 19.87 3.60 3.42
N THR A 149 21.05 4.16 3.12
CA THR A 149 22.25 3.76 3.85
C THR A 149 21.97 4.15 5.28
N GLY A 150 21.70 3.17 6.12
CA GLY A 150 21.73 3.43 7.53
C GLY A 150 23.02 4.14 7.84
N GLY A 151 22.93 5.33 8.42
CA GLY A 151 23.94 5.77 9.32
C GLY A 151 24.17 4.64 10.36
N SER A 152 24.66 4.93 11.53
CA SER A 152 24.83 3.94 12.61
C SER A 152 23.59 3.07 12.90
N ASP A 153 22.46 3.35 12.28
CA ASP A 153 21.18 2.70 12.44
C ASP A 153 20.85 1.86 11.22
N ALA A 154 21.33 0.60 11.25
CA ALA A 154 20.93 -0.44 10.31
C ALA A 154 19.47 -0.86 10.56
N ALA A 155 18.54 0.11 10.53
CA ALA A 155 17.14 -0.15 10.78
C ALA A 155 16.43 -0.65 9.52
N GLU A 156 15.51 -1.58 9.69
CA GLU A 156 14.53 -1.90 8.66
C GLU A 156 13.63 -0.69 8.40
N HIS A 157 13.21 -0.52 7.16
CA HIS A 157 12.29 0.52 6.77
C HIS A 157 11.00 -0.11 6.23
N ALA A 158 9.86 0.40 6.67
CA ALA A 158 8.61 0.08 6.02
C ALA A 158 8.43 0.97 4.79
N LEU A 159 8.31 0.33 3.63
CA LEU A 159 7.84 0.96 2.42
C LEU A 159 6.32 0.90 2.41
N THR A 160 5.66 2.04 2.26
CA THR A 160 4.21 2.12 2.05
C THR A 160 3.91 2.72 0.68
N LEU A 161 2.76 2.36 0.11
CA LEU A 161 2.26 2.91 -1.15
C LEU A 161 0.74 3.09 -1.04
N GLN A 162 0.27 4.26 -1.44
CA GLN A 162 -1.15 4.60 -1.55
C GLN A 162 -1.41 5.32 -2.86
N SER A 163 -2.62 5.18 -3.38
CA SER A 163 -3.13 6.09 -4.42
C SER A 163 -3.83 7.26 -3.77
N ILE A 164 -3.71 8.44 -4.37
CA ILE A 164 -4.43 9.65 -3.96
C ILE A 164 -5.07 10.31 -5.18
N ARG A 165 -6.28 10.82 -5.02
CA ARG A 165 -6.97 11.64 -6.01
C ARG A 165 -7.86 12.65 -5.30
N ASP A 166 -7.79 13.90 -5.69
CA ASP A 166 -8.59 15.00 -5.11
C ASP A 166 -8.53 15.04 -3.57
N GLY A 167 -7.36 14.72 -2.99
CA GLY A 167 -7.15 14.66 -1.54
C GLY A 167 -7.70 13.39 -0.86
N ILE A 168 -8.31 12.47 -1.61
CA ILE A 168 -8.87 11.23 -1.08
C ILE A 168 -7.90 10.08 -1.36
N THR A 169 -7.47 9.37 -0.31
CA THR A 169 -6.55 8.23 -0.42
C THR A 169 -7.30 6.93 -0.73
N SER A 170 -6.60 5.97 -1.32
CA SER A 170 -7.08 4.59 -1.47
C SER A 170 -7.54 4.00 -0.13
N LEU A 171 -8.48 3.05 -0.19
CA LEU A 171 -9.02 2.41 1.01
C LEU A 171 -7.96 1.62 1.78
N TYR A 172 -7.05 1.02 1.04
CA TYR A 172 -5.95 0.21 1.58
C TYR A 172 -4.60 0.86 1.30
N THR A 173 -3.64 0.56 2.16
CA THR A 173 -2.24 0.92 2.00
C THR A 173 -1.44 -0.35 1.78
N PHE A 174 -0.66 -0.39 0.70
CA PHE A 174 0.37 -1.41 0.58
C PHE A 174 1.47 -1.14 1.60
N ARG A 175 2.00 -2.21 2.19
CA ARG A 175 3.13 -2.11 3.12
C ARG A 175 4.03 -3.33 2.99
N THR A 176 5.31 -3.11 2.87
CA THR A 176 6.35 -4.16 2.93
C THR A 176 7.55 -3.65 3.71
N LEU A 177 8.39 -4.59 4.17
CA LEU A 177 9.63 -4.23 4.85
C LEU A 177 10.79 -4.29 3.85
N LEU A 178 11.57 -3.24 3.84
CA LEU A 178 12.89 -3.22 3.21
C LEU A 178 13.92 -3.63 4.26
N PRO A 179 14.78 -4.61 3.97
CA PRO A 179 15.80 -5.04 4.91
C PRO A 179 16.73 -3.87 5.22
N ALA A 180 17.28 -3.89 6.43
CA ALA A 180 18.37 -2.98 6.80
C ALA A 180 19.48 -3.11 5.74
N GLY A 181 19.97 -1.97 5.25
CA GLY A 181 21.04 -1.97 4.25
C GLY A 181 22.22 -2.77 4.80
N GLN A 182 22.69 -3.74 4.03
CA GLN A 182 23.92 -4.41 4.40
C GLN A 182 25.02 -3.35 4.42
N TYR A 183 25.75 -3.29 5.52
CA TYR A 183 26.94 -2.46 5.58
C TYR A 183 27.77 -2.72 4.33
N LYS A 184 27.91 -1.73 3.49
CA LYS A 184 28.98 -1.75 2.51
C LYS A 184 30.22 -1.80 3.38
N ALA A 185 30.88 -2.94 3.46
CA ALA A 185 32.13 -3.04 4.17
C ALA A 185 33.05 -2.01 3.54
N PHE A 186 33.22 -0.88 4.22
CA PHE A 186 34.24 0.05 3.82
C PHE A 186 35.52 -0.74 3.97
N PRO A 187 36.37 -0.80 2.93
CA PRO A 187 37.68 -1.38 3.11
C PRO A 187 38.36 -0.58 4.23
N LEU A 188 38.42 -1.15 5.41
CA LEU A 188 39.15 -0.56 6.50
C LEU A 188 40.64 -0.67 6.16
N THR A 189 41.19 0.33 5.53
CA THR A 189 42.63 0.44 5.32
C THR A 189 43.22 0.83 6.67
N VAL A 190 43.59 -0.16 7.46
CA VAL A 190 44.38 0.08 8.69
C VAL A 190 45.81 0.30 8.25
N THR A 191 46.22 1.56 8.21
CA THR A 191 47.64 1.92 8.05
C THR A 191 48.29 1.79 9.41
N LEU A 192 48.98 0.67 9.64
CA LEU A 192 49.83 0.49 10.82
C LEU A 192 51.12 1.29 10.57
N SER A 193 51.27 2.46 11.17
CA SER A 193 52.53 3.16 11.24
C SER A 193 53.30 2.61 12.41
N LEU A 194 54.30 1.77 12.15
CA LEU A 194 55.24 1.34 13.16
C LEU A 194 56.28 2.43 13.34
N THR A 195 56.22 3.22 14.40
CA THR A 195 57.26 4.15 14.78
C THR A 195 58.26 3.39 15.68
N ILE A 196 59.41 3.07 15.13
CA ILE A 196 60.53 2.52 15.97
C ILE A 196 61.09 3.71 16.74
N LEU A 197 60.80 3.77 18.01
CA LEU A 197 61.43 4.68 18.93
C LEU A 197 62.77 4.13 19.32
N ASP A 198 63.79 4.68 18.69
CA ASP A 198 65.18 4.80 19.06
C ASP A 198 65.90 3.53 19.66
N GLY A 199 66.88 3.04 18.93
CA GLY A 199 68.05 2.38 19.49
C GLY A 199 68.01 0.86 19.70
N GLY A 200 67.06 0.15 19.17
CA GLY A 200 67.05 -1.32 19.20
C GLY A 200 67.47 -1.93 17.84
N ASP A 201 68.65 -2.55 17.79
CA ASP A 201 69.01 -3.41 16.69
C ASP A 201 68.00 -4.54 16.55
N TRP A 202 67.11 -4.47 15.57
CA TRP A 202 66.24 -5.53 15.25
C TRP A 202 66.84 -6.38 14.12
N ALA A 203 67.43 -7.50 14.51
CA ALA A 203 67.85 -8.53 13.56
C ALA A 203 66.59 -9.27 13.07
N GLY A 204 66.03 -8.77 11.93
CA GLY A 204 64.91 -9.45 11.30
C GLY A 204 65.30 -10.79 10.74
N THR A 205 64.76 -11.86 11.25
CA THR A 205 64.73 -13.16 10.56
C THR A 205 63.66 -13.12 9.50
N THR A 206 64.07 -13.19 8.26
CA THR A 206 63.16 -13.43 7.12
C THR A 206 62.62 -14.86 7.25
N PRO A 207 61.31 -15.08 7.22
CA PRO A 207 60.78 -16.42 7.08
C PRO A 207 60.98 -16.88 5.63
N GLU A 208 61.44 -18.12 5.45
CA GLU A 208 61.49 -18.86 4.20
C GLU A 208 60.10 -19.11 3.61
#